data_6a140a6c75d8f939ef722bb8796e20eb
#
_entry.id   6a140a6c75d8f939ef722bb8796e20eb
#
_cell.length_a   1.000
_cell.length_b   1.000
_cell.length_c   1.000
_cell.angle_alpha   90.00
_cell.angle_beta   90.00
_cell.angle_gamma   90.00
#
_symmetry.space_group_name_H-M   'P 1'
#
loop_
_entity.id
_entity.type
_entity.pdbx_description
1 polymer ?
#
loop_
_entity_poly.entity_id
_entity_poly.type
_entity_poly.pdbx_seq_one_letter_code
_entity_poly.pdbx_strand_id
1 'polypeptide(L)'
;MKSVKSEAPLSICELVELAKKQLTEVTGLKQPEVVAVSHADDGWHVRIEMLELVRIPSSADVIGEYTVRLKDDGSLIEFYRKRSRLRAQTVEEEEAA
;
A
#
# COMPACT_ATOMS: atom_id res chain seq x y z
N MET A 1 20.79 -0.19 -19.36
CA MET A 1 19.41 0.00 -19.16
C MET A 1 19.06 0.51 -17.79
N LYS A 2 19.68 0.01 -16.77
CA LYS A 2 19.35 0.46 -15.43
C LYS A 2 19.67 1.91 -15.21
N SER A 3 20.77 2.41 -15.78
CA SER A 3 21.13 3.79 -15.58
C SER A 3 20.09 4.73 -16.16
N VAL A 4 19.45 4.30 -17.24
CA VAL A 4 18.41 5.10 -17.83
C VAL A 4 17.25 5.24 -16.87
N LYS A 5 16.89 4.15 -16.23
CA LYS A 5 15.80 4.20 -15.28
C LYS A 5 16.11 5.06 -14.08
N SER A 6 17.35 5.03 -13.61
CA SER A 6 17.69 5.81 -12.44
C SER A 6 17.67 7.30 -12.71
N GLU A 7 17.79 7.70 -13.98
CA GLU A 7 17.76 9.11 -14.31
C GLU A 7 16.37 9.64 -14.59
N ALA A 8 15.46 8.77 -15.01
CA ALA A 8 14.12 9.18 -15.33
C ALA A 8 13.22 9.00 -14.12
N PRO A 9 12.25 9.90 -13.93
CA PRO A 9 11.30 9.70 -12.83
C PRO A 9 10.47 8.45 -13.09
N LEU A 10 10.11 7.78 -12.02
CA LEU A 10 9.27 6.61 -12.11
C LEU A 10 7.87 7.01 -12.53
N SER A 11 7.24 6.16 -13.33
CA SER A 11 5.83 6.33 -13.60
C SER A 11 5.04 5.90 -12.36
N ILE A 12 3.79 6.34 -12.28
CA ILE A 12 2.95 5.94 -11.16
C ILE A 12 2.77 4.43 -11.14
N CYS A 13 2.65 3.81 -12.31
CA CYS A 13 2.51 2.36 -12.36
C CYS A 13 3.73 1.65 -11.79
N GLU A 14 4.92 2.12 -12.15
CA GLU A 14 6.13 1.53 -11.61
C GLU A 14 6.24 1.74 -10.11
N LEU A 15 5.88 2.93 -9.65
CA LEU A 15 5.93 3.23 -8.23
C LEU A 15 4.98 2.36 -7.43
N VAL A 16 3.78 2.17 -7.95
CA VAL A 16 2.78 1.33 -7.28
C VAL A 16 3.27 -0.11 -7.17
N GLU A 17 3.88 -0.63 -8.24
CA GLU A 17 4.39 -1.99 -8.19
C GLU A 17 5.52 -2.14 -7.19
N LEU A 18 6.39 -1.15 -7.12
CA LEU A 18 7.46 -1.16 -6.13
C LEU A 18 6.91 -1.09 -4.71
N ALA A 19 5.90 -0.27 -4.48
CA ALA A 19 5.29 -0.15 -3.17
C ALA A 19 4.68 -1.48 -2.74
N LYS A 20 3.93 -2.12 -3.62
CA LYS A 20 3.30 -3.39 -3.31
C LYS A 20 4.35 -4.47 -3.02
N LYS A 21 5.38 -4.53 -3.85
CA LYS A 21 6.41 -5.54 -3.68
C LYS A 21 7.14 -5.37 -2.37
N GLN A 22 7.56 -4.16 -2.06
CA GLN A 22 8.31 -3.93 -0.84
C GLN A 22 7.47 -4.16 0.40
N LEU A 23 6.21 -3.72 0.38
CA LEU A 23 5.35 -3.94 1.53
C LEU A 23 5.09 -5.43 1.75
N THR A 24 4.87 -6.16 0.67
CA THR A 24 4.68 -7.60 0.76
C THR A 24 5.92 -8.28 1.36
N GLU A 25 7.09 -7.81 0.96
CA GLU A 25 8.34 -8.42 1.45
C GLU A 25 8.55 -8.16 2.93
N VAL A 26 8.24 -6.93 3.39
CA VAL A 26 8.53 -6.61 4.78
C VAL A 26 7.45 -7.10 5.74
N THR A 27 6.23 -7.29 5.27
CA THR A 27 5.14 -7.75 6.14
C THR A 27 4.86 -9.23 6.02
N GLY A 28 5.19 -9.83 4.89
CA GLY A 28 4.83 -11.21 4.64
C GLY A 28 3.35 -11.41 4.34
N LEU A 29 2.59 -10.33 4.26
CA LEU A 29 1.16 -10.43 3.98
C LEU A 29 0.93 -10.51 2.48
N LYS A 30 -0.31 -10.80 2.08
CA LYS A 30 -0.64 -11.07 0.71
C LYS A 30 -1.74 -10.15 0.21
N GLN A 31 -1.98 -10.19 -1.09
CA GLN A 31 -3.07 -9.49 -1.76
C GLN A 31 -3.02 -7.98 -1.50
N PRO A 32 -1.89 -7.34 -1.87
CA PRO A 32 -1.80 -5.90 -1.74
C PRO A 32 -2.71 -5.21 -2.76
N GLU A 33 -3.44 -4.21 -2.28
CA GLU A 33 -4.34 -3.46 -3.15
C GLU A 33 -4.15 -1.99 -2.85
N VAL A 34 -3.72 -1.22 -3.85
CA VAL A 34 -3.45 0.20 -3.68
C VAL A 34 -4.77 0.96 -3.71
N VAL A 35 -4.98 1.79 -2.69
CA VAL A 35 -6.20 2.59 -2.62
C VAL A 35 -5.96 4.07 -2.83
N ALA A 36 -4.72 4.54 -2.66
CA ALA A 36 -4.42 5.95 -2.89
C ALA A 36 -2.93 6.14 -3.09
N VAL A 37 -2.59 7.11 -3.92
CA VAL A 37 -1.20 7.48 -4.17
C VAL A 37 -1.15 9.00 -4.19
N SER A 38 -0.19 9.59 -3.48
CA SER A 38 0.02 11.02 -3.54
C SER A 38 1.50 11.32 -3.45
N HIS A 39 1.89 12.45 -4.01
CA HIS A 39 3.27 12.90 -4.00
C HIS A 39 3.38 14.15 -3.13
N ALA A 40 4.39 14.17 -2.27
CA ALA A 40 4.64 15.28 -1.40
C ALA A 40 6.12 15.65 -1.48
N ASP A 41 6.50 16.70 -0.74
CA ASP A 41 7.89 17.15 -0.77
C ASP A 41 8.86 16.07 -0.31
N ASP A 42 8.42 15.19 0.56
CA ASP A 42 9.26 14.15 1.13
C ASP A 42 9.17 12.83 0.39
N GLY A 43 8.54 12.83 -0.79
CA GLY A 43 8.45 11.62 -1.60
C GLY A 43 7.02 11.20 -1.83
N TRP A 44 6.83 9.92 -2.07
CA TRP A 44 5.52 9.37 -2.40
C TRP A 44 4.87 8.75 -1.18
N HIS A 45 3.57 8.91 -1.08
CA HIS A 45 2.76 8.29 -0.03
C HIS A 45 1.75 7.38 -0.69
N VAL A 46 1.79 6.10 -0.36
CA VAL A 46 0.92 5.11 -0.98
C VAL A 46 0.15 4.41 0.12
N ARG A 47 -1.18 4.38 -0.02
CA ARG A 47 -2.01 3.61 0.90
C ARG A 47 -2.36 2.30 0.26
N ILE A 48 -2.11 1.22 0.99
CA ILE A 48 -2.28 -0.14 0.48
C ILE A 48 -3.05 -0.95 1.51
N GLU A 49 -4.04 -1.70 1.04
CA GLU A 49 -4.73 -2.66 1.88
C GLU A 49 -4.14 -4.04 1.67
N MET A 50 -3.98 -4.77 2.77
CA MET A 50 -3.43 -6.12 2.76
C MET A 50 -4.36 -7.06 3.49
N LEU A 51 -4.45 -8.29 3.01
CA LEU A 51 -5.21 -9.32 3.70
C LEU A 51 -4.41 -9.80 4.90
N GLU A 52 -4.91 -9.54 6.10
CA GLU A 52 -4.20 -9.90 7.33
C GLU A 52 -4.66 -11.24 7.88
N LEU A 53 -5.93 -11.56 7.72
CA LEU A 53 -6.46 -12.78 8.32
C LEU A 53 -7.61 -13.29 7.46
N VAL A 54 -7.49 -14.55 7.06
CA VAL A 54 -8.51 -15.21 6.25
C VAL A 54 -9.50 -15.90 7.18
N ARG A 55 -10.77 -15.71 6.92
CA ARG A 55 -11.81 -16.31 7.75
C ARG A 55 -12.90 -16.93 6.91
N ILE A 56 -13.77 -17.67 7.56
CA ILE A 56 -14.94 -18.27 6.95
C ILE A 56 -16.15 -17.74 7.73
N PRO A 57 -17.06 -17.02 7.06
CA PRO A 57 -17.05 -16.67 5.64
C PRO A 57 -16.05 -15.57 5.32
N SER A 58 -15.74 -15.41 4.05
CA SER A 58 -14.71 -14.45 3.63
C SER A 58 -15.08 -13.01 3.96
N SER A 59 -16.37 -12.73 4.16
CA SER A 59 -16.77 -11.37 4.55
C SER A 59 -16.19 -10.98 5.91
N ALA A 60 -15.73 -11.96 6.70
CA ALA A 60 -15.09 -11.71 7.99
C ALA A 60 -13.57 -11.63 7.88
N ASP A 61 -12.99 -11.73 6.68
CA ASP A 61 -11.55 -11.50 6.50
C ASP A 61 -11.16 -10.16 7.09
N VAL A 62 -9.96 -10.13 7.68
CA VAL A 62 -9.44 -8.89 8.25
C VAL A 62 -8.49 -8.27 7.26
N ILE A 63 -8.77 -7.02 6.91
CA ILE A 63 -8.00 -6.23 5.96
C ILE A 63 -7.27 -5.15 6.74
N GLY A 64 -5.96 -5.07 6.59
CA GLY A 64 -5.18 -4.02 7.21
C GLY A 64 -4.87 -2.91 6.24
N GLU A 65 -5.00 -1.68 6.68
CA GLU A 65 -4.68 -0.51 5.86
C GLU A 65 -3.30 -0.01 6.26
N TYR A 66 -2.39 0.07 5.28
CA TYR A 66 -1.02 0.48 5.52
C TYR A 66 -0.71 1.73 4.73
N THR A 67 0.13 2.58 5.29
CA THR A 67 0.69 3.71 4.58
C THR A 67 2.17 3.45 4.35
N VAL A 68 2.60 3.62 3.11
CA VAL A 68 3.97 3.38 2.70
C VAL A 68 4.54 4.69 2.18
N ARG A 69 5.71 5.09 2.69
CA ARG A 69 6.41 6.26 2.17
C ARG A 69 7.61 5.81 1.36
N LEU A 70 7.72 6.33 0.15
CA LEU A 70 8.82 5.99 -0.74
C LEU A 70 9.56 7.25 -1.15
N LYS A 71 10.85 7.12 -1.38
CA LYS A 71 11.62 8.19 -2.00
C LYS A 71 11.20 8.33 -3.46
N ASP A 72 11.63 9.42 -4.07
CA ASP A 72 11.29 9.66 -5.48
C ASP A 72 11.79 8.53 -6.38
N ASP A 73 12.83 7.83 -5.98
CA ASP A 73 13.36 6.72 -6.77
C ASP A 73 12.64 5.40 -6.48
N GLY A 74 11.63 5.43 -5.62
CA GLY A 74 10.83 4.24 -5.35
C GLY A 74 11.32 3.40 -4.20
N SER A 75 12.39 3.78 -3.52
CA SER A 75 12.88 3.00 -2.40
C SER A 75 12.08 3.30 -1.14
N LEU A 76 11.87 2.28 -0.33
CA LEU A 76 11.05 2.38 0.87
C LEU A 76 11.74 3.22 1.94
N ILE A 77 11.03 4.22 2.46
CA ILE A 77 11.50 4.99 3.59
C ILE A 77 10.95 4.40 4.88
N GLU A 78 9.64 4.26 4.92
CA GLU A 78 8.99 3.70 6.09
C GLU A 78 7.59 3.23 5.71
N PHE A 79 7.02 2.41 6.57
CA PHE A 79 5.62 2.03 6.43
C PHE A 79 5.04 1.88 7.83
N TYR A 80 3.72 1.99 7.92
CA TYR A 80 3.06 1.74 9.19
C TYR A 80 1.63 1.29 8.92
N ARG A 81 1.12 0.49 9.86
CA ARG A 81 -0.25 0.01 9.81
C ARG A 81 -1.13 1.07 10.44
N LYS A 82 -2.11 1.52 9.69
CA LYS A 82 -2.97 2.57 10.17
C LYS A 82 -4.16 2.00 10.93
N ARG A 83 -4.80 0.99 10.38
CA ARG A 83 -5.97 0.39 11.01
C ARG A 83 -6.29 -0.91 10.28
N SER A 84 -7.28 -1.64 10.83
CA SER A 84 -7.80 -2.83 10.17
C SER A 84 -9.31 -2.74 10.14
N ARG A 85 -9.90 -3.50 9.25
CA ARG A 85 -11.34 -3.60 9.14
C ARG A 85 -11.71 -4.98 8.64
N LEU A 86 -12.97 -5.34 8.83
CA LEU A 86 -13.49 -6.56 8.21
C LEU A 86 -13.76 -6.30 6.74
N ARG A 87 -13.66 -7.35 5.94
CA ARG A 87 -13.87 -7.19 4.49
C ARG A 87 -15.25 -6.61 4.19
N ALA A 88 -16.27 -6.96 4.96
CA ALA A 88 -17.62 -6.49 4.73
C ALA A 88 -17.81 -5.01 5.05
N GLN A 89 -16.88 -4.40 5.81
CA GLN A 89 -16.98 -2.99 6.15
C GLN A 89 -16.39 -2.14 5.04
N THR A 90 -16.94 -0.94 4.88
CA THR A 90 -16.43 0.01 3.89
C THR A 90 -15.97 1.25 4.61
N VAL A 91 -15.11 2.03 3.90
CA VAL A 91 -14.63 3.28 4.45
C VAL A 91 -15.79 4.26 4.60
N GLU A 92 -16.73 4.22 3.65
CA GLU A 92 -17.89 5.11 3.72
C GLU A 92 -18.71 4.86 4.97
N GLU A 93 -18.85 3.61 5.37
CA GLU A 93 -19.59 3.30 6.59
C GLU A 93 -18.91 3.89 7.80
N GLU A 94 -17.61 3.82 7.85
CA GLU A 94 -16.86 4.40 8.96
C GLU A 94 -17.01 5.90 9.00
N GLU A 95 -16.98 6.54 7.85
CA GLU A 95 -17.10 7.98 7.79
C GLU A 95 -18.49 8.43 8.18
N ALA A 96 -19.48 7.63 7.82
CA ALA A 96 -20.87 7.98 8.15
C ALA A 96 -21.13 7.86 9.63
N ALA A 97 -20.40 7.02 10.29
CA ALA A 97 -20.55 6.85 11.72
C ALA A 97 -19.92 8.01 12.47
#